data_7d29f55c291ed0369ce250c692423d33
#
_entry.id   7d29f55c291ed0369ce250c692423d33
#
_cell.length_a   1.000
_cell.length_b   1.000
_cell.length_c   1.000
_cell.angle_alpha   90.00
_cell.angle_beta   90.00
_cell.angle_gamma   90.00
#
_symmetry.space_group_name_H-M   'P 1'
#
loop_
_entity.id
_entity.type
_entity.pdbx_description
1 polymer ?
#
loop_
_entity_poly.entity_id
_entity_poly.type
_entity_poly.pdbx_seq_one_letter_code
_entity_poly.pdbx_strand_id
1 'polypeptide(L)'
;MAAGRQTHCTAFKGARCIAAGELGDVALKAKAAVDKGAQVMIFDDATSESIEVDFRGSAEDVLQRLAQPDGNPAVTEGPRGPGRPKLGVVAREITLLPRHWDWLSAQPGGASVALRKLVEEARRANGGKDRVRQSQEAAYRFMSVMAGNRPGFEEATRALFAGHRDRFDQLIAPWPKDVRHHARKLAADALDAQPRATGLLKS
;
A
#
# COMPACT_ATOMS: atom_id res chain seq x y z
N MET A 1 8.81 -17.56 -14.31
CA MET A 1 9.45 -17.00 -13.11
C MET A 1 8.53 -15.92 -12.57
N ALA A 2 7.74 -16.22 -11.54
CA ALA A 2 6.99 -15.20 -10.82
C ALA A 2 8.02 -14.42 -9.99
N ALA A 3 8.31 -13.18 -10.38
CA ALA A 3 9.03 -12.26 -9.54
C ALA A 3 8.19 -12.07 -8.27
N GLY A 4 8.67 -12.61 -7.14
CA GLY A 4 8.12 -12.30 -5.84
C GLY A 4 8.04 -10.79 -5.74
N ARG A 5 6.87 -10.24 -5.39
CA ARG A 5 6.75 -8.80 -5.12
C ARG A 5 7.79 -8.48 -4.06
N GLN A 6 8.81 -7.72 -4.44
CA GLN A 6 9.74 -7.13 -3.49
C GLN A 6 8.93 -6.14 -2.66
N THR A 7 8.44 -6.60 -1.51
CA THR A 7 7.67 -5.76 -0.59
C THR A 7 8.64 -4.83 0.11
N HIS A 8 8.55 -3.54 -0.20
CA HIS A 8 9.26 -2.50 0.55
C HIS A 8 8.46 -2.18 1.81
N CYS A 9 9.16 -2.12 2.92
CA CYS A 9 8.55 -1.88 4.22
C CYS A 9 9.44 -1.05 5.14
N THR A 10 8.83 -0.53 6.20
CA THR A 10 9.53 0.27 7.21
C THR A 10 9.23 -0.29 8.61
N ALA A 11 10.29 -0.52 9.41
CA ALA A 11 10.20 -1.05 10.76
C ALA A 11 10.40 0.03 11.81
N PHE A 12 9.55 0.03 12.85
CA PHE A 12 9.59 0.94 13.97
C PHE A 12 9.76 0.20 15.30
N LYS A 13 10.68 0.73 16.15
CA LYS A 13 10.78 0.39 17.57
C LYS A 13 10.20 1.57 18.37
N GLY A 14 9.00 1.42 18.93
CA GLY A 14 8.25 2.55 19.45
C GLY A 14 8.10 3.64 18.38
N ALA A 15 8.50 4.86 18.64
CA ALA A 15 8.40 5.97 17.68
C ALA A 15 9.63 6.14 16.77
N ARG A 16 10.65 5.27 16.87
CA ARG A 16 11.90 5.35 16.11
C ARG A 16 11.88 4.39 14.93
N CYS A 17 12.17 4.87 13.74
CA CYS A 17 12.43 4.04 12.57
C CYS A 17 13.81 3.34 12.74
N ILE A 18 13.84 2.02 12.61
CA ILE A 18 15.05 1.20 12.75
C ILE A 18 15.53 0.59 11.44
N ALA A 19 14.62 0.42 10.48
CA ALA A 19 14.95 -0.09 9.16
C ALA A 19 13.90 0.34 8.14
N ALA A 20 14.32 0.48 6.87
CA ALA A 20 13.44 0.63 5.72
C ALA A 20 14.11 -0.03 4.51
N GLY A 21 13.31 -0.64 3.63
CA GLY A 21 13.78 -1.33 2.43
C GLY A 21 13.02 -2.62 2.16
N GLU A 22 13.69 -3.60 1.55
CA GLU A 22 13.09 -4.90 1.27
C GLU A 22 12.79 -5.68 2.56
N LEU A 23 11.70 -6.44 2.55
CA LEU A 23 11.19 -7.14 3.74
C LEU A 23 12.24 -8.04 4.40
N GLY A 24 13.06 -8.76 3.63
CA GLY A 24 14.11 -9.61 4.17
C GLY A 24 15.14 -8.85 5.01
N ASP A 25 15.64 -7.73 4.47
CA ASP A 25 16.64 -6.88 5.15
C ASP A 25 16.05 -6.20 6.40
N VAL A 26 14.82 -5.74 6.27
CA VAL A 26 14.08 -5.11 7.38
C VAL A 26 13.82 -6.12 8.49
N ALA A 27 13.42 -7.35 8.15
CA ALA A 27 13.16 -8.42 9.11
C ALA A 27 14.41 -8.81 9.90
N LEU A 28 15.59 -8.85 9.27
CA LEU A 28 16.86 -9.12 9.98
C LEU A 28 17.18 -8.06 11.02
N LYS A 29 17.03 -6.78 10.66
CA LYS A 29 17.24 -5.65 11.59
C LYS A 29 16.19 -5.62 12.70
N ALA A 30 14.94 -5.94 12.37
CA ALA A 30 13.85 -6.06 13.32
C ALA A 30 14.11 -7.19 14.31
N LYS A 31 14.55 -8.38 13.83
CA LYS A 31 14.94 -9.52 14.67
C LYS A 31 16.00 -9.13 15.69
N ALA A 32 17.06 -8.45 15.29
CA ALA A 32 18.11 -8.01 16.20
C ALA A 32 17.60 -7.07 17.32
N ALA A 33 16.51 -6.35 17.09
CA ALA A 33 15.85 -5.55 18.11
C ALA A 33 14.91 -6.39 18.99
N VAL A 34 14.17 -7.33 18.40
CA VAL A 34 13.26 -8.26 19.10
C VAL A 34 14.04 -9.18 20.04
N ASP A 35 15.20 -9.70 19.61
CA ASP A 35 16.08 -10.54 20.44
C ASP A 35 16.61 -9.81 21.69
N LYS A 36 16.59 -8.45 21.67
CA LYS A 36 16.90 -7.59 22.81
C LYS A 36 15.65 -7.17 23.60
N GLY A 37 14.51 -7.83 23.39
CA GLY A 37 13.26 -7.59 24.09
C GLY A 37 12.47 -6.39 23.60
N ALA A 38 12.79 -5.82 22.42
CA ALA A 38 12.03 -4.72 21.88
C ALA A 38 10.76 -5.17 21.13
N GLN A 39 9.69 -4.40 21.27
CA GLN A 39 8.54 -4.52 20.37
C GLN A 39 8.82 -3.75 19.08
N VAL A 40 8.63 -4.42 17.96
CA VAL A 40 8.84 -3.85 16.62
C VAL A 40 7.56 -3.99 15.82
N MET A 41 7.18 -2.92 15.12
CA MET A 41 6.11 -2.92 14.12
C MET A 41 6.73 -2.72 12.75
N ILE A 42 6.26 -3.51 11.77
CA ILE A 42 6.68 -3.42 10.37
C ILE A 42 5.46 -3.03 9.55
N PHE A 43 5.60 -2.01 8.71
CA PHE A 43 4.54 -1.52 7.84
C PHE A 43 4.95 -1.68 6.38
N ASP A 44 4.04 -2.16 5.54
CA ASP A 44 4.16 -2.08 4.09
C ASP A 44 4.20 -0.62 3.65
N ASP A 45 5.17 -0.23 2.82
CA ASP A 45 5.38 1.17 2.41
C ASP A 45 4.29 1.70 1.45
N ALA A 46 3.53 0.81 0.78
CA ALA A 46 2.48 1.20 -0.15
C ALA A 46 1.11 1.31 0.53
N THR A 47 0.81 0.38 1.46
CA THR A 47 -0.53 0.26 2.06
C THR A 47 -0.58 0.64 3.53
N SER A 48 0.59 0.70 4.19
CA SER A 48 0.74 0.81 5.65
C SER A 48 0.02 -0.29 6.43
N GLU A 49 -0.23 -1.44 5.80
CA GLU A 49 -0.67 -2.63 6.52
C GLU A 49 0.48 -3.15 7.38
N SER A 50 0.14 -3.62 8.58
CA SER A 50 1.12 -4.25 9.46
C SER A 50 1.54 -5.59 8.89
N ILE A 51 2.85 -5.81 8.79
CA ILE A 51 3.43 -7.07 8.37
C ILE A 51 3.84 -7.84 9.62
N GLU A 52 3.19 -8.96 9.85
CA GLU A 52 3.57 -9.87 10.93
C GLU A 52 4.71 -10.78 10.47
N VAL A 53 5.78 -10.82 11.25
CA VAL A 53 6.94 -11.68 11.01
C VAL A 53 7.17 -12.60 12.20
N ASP A 54 7.29 -13.89 11.94
CA ASP A 54 7.68 -14.86 12.97
C ASP A 54 9.21 -14.80 13.18
N PHE A 55 9.63 -14.14 14.25
CA PHE A 55 11.04 -13.96 14.60
C PHE A 55 11.68 -15.12 15.39
N ARG A 56 10.99 -16.25 15.58
CA ARG A 56 11.55 -17.40 16.30
C ARG A 56 12.69 -18.03 15.50
N GLY A 57 13.67 -18.59 16.21
CA GLY A 57 14.83 -19.25 15.62
C GLY A 57 15.95 -18.29 15.18
N SER A 58 16.82 -18.77 14.30
CA SER A 58 17.93 -18.01 13.74
C SER A 58 17.49 -16.97 12.71
N ALA A 59 18.42 -16.14 12.26
CA ALA A 59 18.19 -15.18 11.15
C ALA A 59 17.84 -15.91 9.85
N GLU A 60 18.51 -17.04 9.60
CA GLU A 60 18.28 -17.90 8.44
C GLU A 60 16.88 -18.51 8.48
N ASP A 61 16.41 -18.97 9.65
CA ASP A 61 15.06 -19.51 9.81
C ASP A 61 13.99 -18.46 9.48
N VAL A 62 14.19 -17.20 9.88
CA VAL A 62 13.28 -16.10 9.56
C VAL A 62 13.25 -15.86 8.06
N LEU A 63 14.39 -15.76 7.41
CA LEU A 63 14.47 -15.56 5.95
C LEU A 63 13.84 -16.72 5.19
N GLN A 64 14.06 -17.97 5.63
CA GLN A 64 13.48 -19.16 5.02
C GLN A 64 11.94 -19.12 5.09
N ARG A 65 11.37 -18.73 6.23
CA ARG A 65 9.91 -18.56 6.36
C ARG A 65 9.36 -17.46 5.45
N LEU A 66 10.05 -16.33 5.37
CA LEU A 66 9.65 -15.23 4.47
C LEU A 66 9.75 -15.58 2.98
N ALA A 67 10.66 -16.49 2.63
CA ALA A 67 10.81 -16.99 1.26
C ALA A 67 9.73 -18.01 0.86
N GLN A 68 9.08 -18.64 1.84
CA GLN A 68 7.96 -19.55 1.59
C GLN A 68 6.72 -18.70 1.28
N PRO A 69 6.04 -18.90 0.15
CA PRO A 69 4.77 -18.22 -0.09
C PRO A 69 3.80 -18.63 1.02
N ASP A 70 3.21 -17.63 1.70
CA ASP A 70 2.14 -17.87 2.68
C ASP A 70 1.18 -18.90 2.13
N GLY A 71 0.87 -19.90 2.97
CA GLY A 71 0.18 -21.15 2.61
C GLY A 71 -1.25 -20.99 2.10
N ASN A 72 -1.44 -20.10 1.15
CA ASN A 72 -2.57 -20.20 0.25
C ASN A 72 -2.21 -21.31 -0.76
N PRO A 73 -2.92 -22.45 -0.74
CA PRO A 73 -2.63 -23.51 -1.69
C PRO A 73 -2.65 -22.89 -3.08
N ALA A 74 -1.49 -22.82 -3.69
CA ALA A 74 -1.39 -22.47 -5.10
C ALA A 74 -2.50 -23.27 -5.79
N VAL A 75 -3.40 -22.56 -6.46
CA VAL A 75 -4.29 -23.22 -7.42
C VAL A 75 -3.32 -23.98 -8.30
N THR A 76 -3.25 -25.29 -8.06
CA THR A 76 -2.42 -26.22 -8.81
C THR A 76 -2.76 -25.98 -10.26
N GLU A 77 -1.87 -25.32 -10.99
CA GLU A 77 -1.97 -25.29 -12.44
C GLU A 77 -1.94 -26.74 -12.88
N GLY A 78 -3.09 -27.23 -13.33
CA GLY A 78 -3.20 -28.55 -13.96
C GLY A 78 -2.21 -28.64 -15.14
N PRO A 79 -1.90 -29.86 -15.63
CA PRO A 79 -0.87 -30.09 -16.62
C PRO A 79 -1.05 -29.18 -17.82
N ARG A 80 0.02 -28.45 -18.16
CA ARG A 80 0.06 -27.51 -19.30
C ARG A 80 -0.11 -28.25 -20.59
N GLY A 81 -1.31 -28.20 -21.19
CA GLY A 81 -1.53 -28.66 -22.55
C GLY A 81 -0.83 -27.74 -23.57
N PRO A 82 -0.49 -28.24 -24.78
CA PRO A 82 0.11 -27.44 -25.85
C PRO A 82 -0.89 -26.36 -26.30
N GLY A 83 -0.57 -25.09 -26.08
CA GLY A 83 -1.39 -23.95 -26.45
C GLY A 83 -0.61 -22.64 -26.40
N ARG A 84 -1.15 -21.59 -27.08
CA ARG A 84 -0.59 -20.24 -27.11
C ARG A 84 -0.29 -19.74 -25.69
N PRO A 85 0.88 -19.09 -25.41
CA PRO A 85 1.22 -18.59 -24.09
C PRO A 85 0.07 -17.80 -23.48
N LYS A 86 -0.38 -18.16 -22.26
CA LYS A 86 -1.43 -17.43 -21.54
C LYS A 86 -0.92 -16.01 -21.27
N LEU A 87 -1.65 -15.02 -21.74
CA LEU A 87 -1.41 -13.57 -21.57
C LEU A 87 -1.48 -13.08 -20.11
N GLY A 88 -1.13 -13.90 -19.11
CA GLY A 88 -1.25 -13.54 -17.70
C GLY A 88 -2.68 -13.29 -17.23
N VAL A 89 -3.68 -13.80 -17.97
CA VAL A 89 -5.10 -13.60 -17.68
C VAL A 89 -5.52 -14.51 -16.54
N VAL A 90 -6.05 -13.93 -15.46
CA VAL A 90 -6.64 -14.66 -14.33
C VAL A 90 -8.15 -14.65 -14.49
N ALA A 91 -8.78 -15.83 -14.47
CA ALA A 91 -10.25 -15.94 -14.49
C ALA A 91 -10.84 -15.50 -13.14
N ARG A 92 -11.85 -14.64 -13.20
CA ARG A 92 -12.65 -14.19 -12.05
C ARG A 92 -14.10 -14.14 -12.45
N GLU A 93 -14.99 -14.45 -11.52
CA GLU A 93 -16.42 -14.33 -11.70
C GLU A 93 -16.88 -12.93 -11.29
N ILE A 94 -17.73 -12.31 -12.10
CA ILE A 94 -18.35 -11.01 -11.81
C ILE A 94 -19.84 -11.09 -12.10
N THR A 95 -20.64 -10.41 -11.31
CA THR A 95 -22.08 -10.29 -11.50
C THR A 95 -22.43 -8.95 -12.15
N LEU A 96 -23.12 -8.99 -13.28
CA LEU A 96 -23.57 -7.80 -13.99
C LEU A 96 -25.08 -7.92 -14.27
N LEU A 97 -25.75 -6.78 -14.49
CA LEU A 97 -27.16 -6.77 -14.89
C LEU A 97 -27.31 -7.35 -16.31
N PRO A 98 -28.46 -8.00 -16.64
CA PRO A 98 -28.70 -8.57 -17.96
C PRO A 98 -28.39 -7.61 -19.10
N ARG A 99 -28.90 -6.37 -19.03
CA ARG A 99 -28.62 -5.32 -20.03
C ARG A 99 -27.14 -5.02 -20.25
N HIS A 100 -26.28 -5.22 -19.23
CA HIS A 100 -24.84 -5.04 -19.37
C HIS A 100 -24.22 -6.20 -20.14
N TRP A 101 -24.71 -7.41 -19.92
CA TRP A 101 -24.27 -8.58 -20.67
C TRP A 101 -24.69 -8.52 -22.13
N ASP A 102 -25.92 -8.08 -22.42
CA ASP A 102 -26.41 -7.88 -23.78
C ASP A 102 -25.53 -6.90 -24.55
N TRP A 103 -25.26 -5.76 -23.94
CA TRP A 103 -24.40 -4.74 -24.53
C TRP A 103 -22.95 -5.21 -24.73
N LEU A 104 -22.35 -5.88 -23.74
CA LEU A 104 -20.97 -6.40 -23.80
C LEU A 104 -20.82 -7.47 -24.88
N SER A 105 -21.82 -8.34 -25.02
CA SER A 105 -21.80 -9.41 -25.99
C SER A 105 -21.91 -8.92 -27.45
N ALA A 106 -22.56 -7.76 -27.64
CA ALA A 106 -22.67 -7.09 -28.93
C ALA A 106 -21.39 -6.30 -29.33
N GLN A 107 -20.42 -6.15 -28.43
CA GLN A 107 -19.20 -5.41 -28.74
C GLN A 107 -18.21 -6.21 -29.62
N PRO A 108 -17.45 -5.56 -30.50
CA PRO A 108 -16.40 -6.20 -31.29
C PRO A 108 -15.38 -6.91 -30.41
N GLY A 109 -15.20 -8.22 -30.60
CA GLY A 109 -14.32 -9.08 -29.80
C GLY A 109 -14.98 -9.65 -28.54
N GLY A 110 -16.26 -9.36 -28.31
CA GLY A 110 -17.09 -9.91 -27.23
C GLY A 110 -16.79 -9.33 -25.84
N ALA A 111 -17.52 -9.81 -24.85
CA ALA A 111 -17.53 -9.27 -23.47
C ALA A 111 -16.14 -9.17 -22.82
N SER A 112 -15.30 -10.20 -22.95
CA SER A 112 -13.96 -10.20 -22.34
C SER A 112 -13.02 -9.12 -22.90
N VAL A 113 -13.13 -8.83 -24.21
CA VAL A 113 -12.32 -7.78 -24.85
C VAL A 113 -12.85 -6.41 -24.46
N ALA A 114 -14.16 -6.23 -24.50
CA ALA A 114 -14.83 -4.98 -24.13
C ALA A 114 -14.54 -4.61 -22.67
N LEU A 115 -14.69 -5.55 -21.73
CA LEU A 115 -14.38 -5.32 -20.31
C LEU A 115 -12.93 -4.92 -20.09
N ARG A 116 -11.96 -5.59 -20.72
CA ARG A 116 -10.54 -5.22 -20.57
C ARG A 116 -10.25 -3.81 -21.08
N LYS A 117 -10.86 -3.40 -22.21
CA LYS A 117 -10.72 -2.02 -22.72
C LYS A 117 -11.31 -1.01 -21.74
N LEU A 118 -12.54 -1.23 -21.26
CA LEU A 118 -13.21 -0.35 -20.31
C LEU A 118 -12.42 -0.21 -18.99
N VAL A 119 -11.89 -1.33 -18.47
CA VAL A 119 -11.06 -1.30 -17.25
C VAL A 119 -9.78 -0.53 -17.48
N GLU A 120 -9.11 -0.72 -18.62
CA GLU A 120 -7.87 0.00 -18.93
C GLU A 120 -8.11 1.50 -19.13
N GLU A 121 -9.20 1.89 -19.78
CA GLU A 121 -9.62 3.28 -19.92
C GLU A 121 -9.94 3.90 -18.54
N ALA A 122 -10.71 3.20 -17.70
CA ALA A 122 -11.04 3.64 -16.35
C ALA A 122 -9.77 3.80 -15.49
N ARG A 123 -8.81 2.87 -15.56
CA ARG A 123 -7.52 2.97 -14.86
C ARG A 123 -6.75 4.21 -15.27
N ARG A 124 -6.68 4.50 -16.58
CA ARG A 124 -5.98 5.69 -17.08
C ARG A 124 -6.67 6.97 -16.63
N ALA A 125 -8.01 7.01 -16.75
CA ALA A 125 -8.79 8.18 -16.36
C ALA A 125 -8.75 8.49 -14.86
N ASN A 126 -8.72 7.45 -14.01
CA ASN A 126 -8.79 7.60 -12.56
C ASN A 126 -7.43 7.47 -11.84
N GLY A 127 -6.35 7.17 -12.55
CA GLY A 127 -5.05 6.86 -11.93
C GLY A 127 -4.52 7.94 -10.98
N GLY A 128 -4.80 9.22 -11.23
CA GLY A 128 -4.47 10.31 -10.31
C GLY A 128 -5.30 10.28 -9.04
N LYS A 129 -6.62 10.11 -9.19
CA LYS A 129 -7.54 10.02 -8.04
C LYS A 129 -7.28 8.79 -7.18
N ASP A 130 -6.97 7.67 -7.82
CA ASP A 130 -6.67 6.43 -7.11
C ASP A 130 -5.37 6.55 -6.30
N ARG A 131 -4.33 7.20 -6.83
CA ARG A 131 -3.09 7.47 -6.08
C ARG A 131 -3.35 8.36 -4.87
N VAL A 132 -4.11 9.44 -5.03
CA VAL A 132 -4.50 10.31 -3.91
C VAL A 132 -5.21 9.52 -2.83
N ARG A 133 -6.22 8.74 -3.19
CA ARG A 133 -6.97 7.91 -2.25
C ARG A 133 -6.08 6.91 -1.54
N GLN A 134 -5.24 6.17 -2.26
CA GLN A 134 -4.31 5.19 -1.69
C GLN A 134 -3.32 5.86 -0.72
N SER A 135 -2.78 7.03 -1.09
CA SER A 135 -1.90 7.82 -0.22
C SER A 135 -2.61 8.26 1.07
N GLN A 136 -3.86 8.74 0.96
CA GLN A 136 -4.68 9.11 2.13
C GLN A 136 -4.93 7.92 3.05
N GLU A 137 -5.33 6.78 2.49
CA GLU A 137 -5.62 5.55 3.24
C GLU A 137 -4.36 5.01 3.94
N ALA A 138 -3.22 4.97 3.23
CA ALA A 138 -1.95 4.51 3.80
C ALA A 138 -1.47 5.45 4.92
N ALA A 139 -1.46 6.76 4.69
CA ALA A 139 -1.08 7.75 5.69
C ALA A 139 -2.00 7.68 6.93
N TYR A 140 -3.30 7.59 6.74
CA TYR A 140 -4.27 7.48 7.83
C TYR A 140 -4.06 6.22 8.66
N ARG A 141 -3.88 5.05 8.01
CA ARG A 141 -3.64 3.77 8.69
C ARG A 141 -2.37 3.83 9.55
N PHE A 142 -1.27 4.31 9.00
CA PHE A 142 -0.03 4.50 9.75
C PHE A 142 -0.18 5.47 10.91
N MET A 143 -0.76 6.65 10.68
CA MET A 143 -0.98 7.67 11.70
C MET A 143 -1.87 7.18 12.83
N SER A 144 -2.91 6.40 12.53
CA SER A 144 -3.80 5.83 13.55
C SER A 144 -3.05 4.91 14.51
N VAL A 145 -2.14 4.09 14.00
CA VAL A 145 -1.33 3.17 14.82
C VAL A 145 -0.26 3.92 15.60
N MET A 146 0.47 4.84 14.95
CA MET A 146 1.70 5.43 15.50
C MET A 146 1.48 6.75 16.24
N ALA A 147 0.38 7.42 15.98
CA ALA A 147 0.10 8.76 16.48
C ALA A 147 -1.36 8.98 16.89
N GLY A 148 -2.21 7.96 16.95
CA GLY A 148 -3.62 8.08 17.29
C GLY A 148 -3.89 8.79 18.62
N ASN A 149 -2.98 8.63 19.60
CA ASN A 149 -3.07 9.27 20.91
C ASN A 149 -2.28 10.60 21.00
N ARG A 150 -1.77 11.13 19.87
CA ARG A 150 -0.98 12.36 19.88
C ARG A 150 -1.87 13.59 19.72
N PRO A 151 -1.48 14.72 20.31
CA PRO A 151 -2.19 15.98 20.08
C PRO A 151 -2.28 16.32 18.60
N GLY A 152 -3.42 16.79 18.15
CA GLY A 152 -3.64 17.21 16.78
C GLY A 152 -3.91 16.08 15.79
N PHE A 153 -4.05 14.81 16.22
CA PHE A 153 -4.26 13.67 15.32
C PHE A 153 -5.52 13.83 14.47
N GLU A 154 -6.65 14.18 15.07
CA GLU A 154 -7.92 14.32 14.33
C GLU A 154 -7.87 15.48 13.33
N GLU A 155 -7.31 16.63 13.74
CA GLU A 155 -7.12 17.78 12.86
C GLU A 155 -6.16 17.49 11.71
N ALA A 156 -5.06 16.77 12.00
CA ALA A 156 -4.12 16.32 10.98
C ALA A 156 -4.80 15.36 9.98
N THR A 157 -5.65 14.47 10.47
CA THR A 157 -6.45 13.58 9.61
C THR A 157 -7.40 14.38 8.73
N ARG A 158 -8.12 15.36 9.27
CA ARG A 158 -8.97 16.25 8.45
C ARG A 158 -8.18 17.01 7.39
N ALA A 159 -7.00 17.54 7.77
CA ALA A 159 -6.13 18.25 6.83
C ALA A 159 -5.59 17.33 5.71
N LEU A 160 -5.26 16.06 6.03
CA LEU A 160 -4.85 15.04 5.07
C LEU A 160 -5.94 14.79 4.01
N PHE A 161 -7.18 14.50 4.46
CA PHE A 161 -8.29 14.21 3.54
C PHE A 161 -8.76 15.45 2.76
N ALA A 162 -8.58 16.65 3.32
CA ALA A 162 -8.84 17.92 2.62
C ALA A 162 -7.69 18.34 1.68
N GLY A 163 -6.55 17.63 1.68
CA GLY A 163 -5.38 17.99 0.86
C GLY A 163 -4.65 19.26 1.33
N HIS A 164 -4.85 19.69 2.57
CA HIS A 164 -4.28 20.93 3.11
C HIS A 164 -2.87 20.68 3.68
N ARG A 165 -1.85 20.66 2.80
CA ARG A 165 -0.45 20.36 3.14
C ARG A 165 0.10 21.18 4.31
N ASP A 166 0.04 22.51 4.22
CA ASP A 166 0.66 23.39 5.22
C ASP A 166 0.02 23.18 6.60
N ARG A 167 -1.30 22.97 6.62
CA ARG A 167 -2.03 22.70 7.85
C ARG A 167 -1.67 21.31 8.41
N PHE A 168 -1.57 20.31 7.56
CA PHE A 168 -1.13 18.97 7.94
C PHE A 168 0.27 19.02 8.58
N ASP A 169 1.22 19.66 7.92
CA ASP A 169 2.60 19.78 8.39
C ASP A 169 2.73 20.50 9.75
N GLN A 170 1.94 21.54 9.96
CA GLN A 170 1.86 22.25 11.24
C GLN A 170 1.35 21.35 12.37
N LEU A 171 0.29 20.57 12.09
CA LEU A 171 -0.39 19.73 13.09
C LEU A 171 0.47 18.52 13.50
N ILE A 172 1.22 17.93 12.59
CA ILE A 172 2.12 16.82 12.90
C ILE A 172 3.50 17.28 13.42
N ALA A 173 3.80 18.59 13.42
CA ALA A 173 5.10 19.13 13.85
C ALA A 173 5.54 18.69 15.26
N PRO A 174 4.65 18.58 16.27
CA PRO A 174 5.03 18.11 17.61
C PRO A 174 5.22 16.59 17.72
N TRP A 175 4.92 15.81 16.67
CA TRP A 175 5.07 14.37 16.70
C TRP A 175 6.54 13.93 16.66
N PRO A 176 6.87 12.70 17.11
CA PRO A 176 8.22 12.17 17.00
C PRO A 176 8.75 12.25 15.58
N LYS A 177 10.04 12.62 15.45
CA LYS A 177 10.67 12.93 14.16
C LYS A 177 10.44 11.85 13.09
N ASP A 178 10.67 10.57 13.44
CA ASP A 178 10.60 9.48 12.45
C ASP A 178 9.15 9.16 12.07
N VAL A 179 8.21 9.24 13.03
CA VAL A 179 6.78 9.09 12.77
C VAL A 179 6.29 10.21 11.84
N ARG A 180 6.65 11.47 12.14
CA ARG A 180 6.32 12.62 11.31
C ARG A 180 6.89 12.50 9.89
N HIS A 181 8.16 12.07 9.79
CA HIS A 181 8.82 11.91 8.50
C HIS A 181 8.11 10.84 7.64
N HIS A 182 7.80 9.70 8.23
CA HIS A 182 7.12 8.62 7.51
C HIS A 182 5.67 8.98 7.15
N ALA A 183 4.94 9.65 8.04
CA ALA A 183 3.59 10.16 7.73
C ALA A 183 3.61 11.13 6.54
N ARG A 184 4.59 12.02 6.44
CA ARG A 184 4.78 12.91 5.28
C ARG A 184 5.08 12.14 3.99
N LYS A 185 5.93 11.11 4.07
CA LYS A 185 6.25 10.25 2.92
C LYS A 185 4.98 9.60 2.37
N LEU A 186 4.17 9.01 3.24
CA LEU A 186 2.92 8.34 2.86
C LEU A 186 1.87 9.32 2.31
N ALA A 187 1.78 10.53 2.87
CA ALA A 187 0.81 11.55 2.49
C ALA A 187 1.21 12.35 1.23
N ALA A 188 2.38 12.09 0.64
CA ALA A 188 2.95 12.93 -0.41
C ALA A 188 2.01 13.08 -1.60
N ASP A 189 1.55 11.99 -2.20
CA ASP A 189 0.67 12.03 -3.39
C ASP A 189 -0.68 12.69 -3.08
N ALA A 190 -1.21 12.51 -1.86
CA ALA A 190 -2.46 13.12 -1.43
C ALA A 190 -2.35 14.65 -1.28
N LEU A 191 -1.22 15.11 -0.78
CA LEU A 191 -1.00 16.53 -0.47
C LEU A 191 -0.39 17.31 -1.64
N ASP A 192 0.29 16.64 -2.59
CA ASP A 192 0.87 17.27 -3.79
C ASP A 192 -0.14 17.40 -4.93
N ALA A 193 -1.22 16.64 -4.91
CA ALA A 193 -2.24 16.64 -5.96
C ALA A 193 -3.09 17.93 -5.99
N GLN A 194 -3.08 18.73 -4.92
CA GLN A 194 -3.77 20.03 -4.90
C GLN A 194 -2.79 21.15 -5.20
N PRO A 195 -3.15 22.12 -6.09
CA PRO A 195 -2.32 23.30 -6.30
C PRO A 195 -2.17 24.03 -4.95
N ARG A 196 -0.94 24.37 -4.59
CA ARG A 196 -0.65 25.23 -3.43
C ARG A 196 -1.56 26.45 -3.53
N ALA A 197 -2.40 26.66 -2.53
CA ALA A 197 -3.11 27.93 -2.40
C ALA A 197 -2.05 29.01 -2.26
N THR A 198 -1.67 29.61 -3.38
CA THR A 198 -0.80 30.79 -3.41
C THR A 198 -1.60 31.88 -2.72
N GLY A 199 -1.21 32.20 -1.49
CA GLY A 199 -1.78 33.33 -0.73
C GLY A 199 -1.63 34.61 -1.53
N LEU A 200 -2.66 34.97 -2.28
CA LEU A 200 -2.85 36.34 -2.72
C LEU A 200 -3.35 37.15 -1.52
N LEU A 201 -2.41 37.55 -0.69
CA LEU A 201 -2.57 38.75 0.11
C LEU A 201 -2.70 39.90 -0.90
N LYS A 202 -3.91 40.25 -1.25
CA LYS A 202 -4.20 41.59 -1.82
C LYS A 202 -4.27 42.58 -0.67
N SER A 203 -3.32 43.47 -0.67
CA SER A 203 -3.27 44.73 0.06
C SER A 203 -4.53 45.57 -0.14
#